data_da76e6396a8d13b8def414fee3120727
#
_entry.id   da76e6396a8d13b8def414fee3120727
#
_cell.length_a   1.000
_cell.length_b   1.000
_cell.length_c   1.000
_cell.angle_alpha   90.00
_cell.angle_beta   90.00
_cell.angle_gamma   90.00
#
_symmetry.space_group_name_H-M   'P 1'
#
loop_
_entity.id
_entity.type
_entity.pdbx_description
1 polymer ?
#
loop_
_entity_poly.entity_id
_entity_poly.type
_entity_poly.pdbx_seq_one_letter_code
_entity_poly.pdbx_strand_id
1 'polypeptide(L)'
;GDAWQTIYQSNKACGIIEHKNLEVIKKGANFRSSPRIVQLLNDIRPDLPQTSAIDNFQGEVVVITCEDYDGERRTDRNFQGELPPEEIKIRLNKISEEIKQNTADSDTLKILMITHKVLAAQQGYERLLNIINDGLRDKEDPFLLFFMDTVEPIYHALETLNMQLLFDTLGIKRYPITKKSEKEKWKIFQEKLREAREKRAIDVIEVINETKLIPFPPKLDGWYHLYHNASGTIYSSNASIQAFLELDYTQFISAIEFLYPEALFSTEHGVKGEEYDNVIFVISKGWNMYQFETYAPMITGKASIPSGKQISFERNRNLFYVCCSRPRKRLFFFVTVPID
;
A
#
# COMPACT_ATOMS: atom_id res chain seq x y z
N GLY A 1 15.57 -21.86 -0.79
CA GLY A 1 15.10 -20.51 -1.03
C GLY A 1 15.72 -19.90 -2.28
N ASP A 2 15.22 -18.77 -2.72
CA ASP A 2 15.73 -18.03 -3.88
C ASP A 2 16.48 -16.79 -3.38
N ALA A 3 17.79 -16.69 -3.69
CA ALA A 3 18.64 -15.58 -3.27
C ALA A 3 18.16 -14.23 -3.82
N TRP A 4 17.57 -14.20 -5.02
CA TRP A 4 17.04 -12.98 -5.63
C TRP A 4 15.72 -12.49 -4.98
N GLN A 5 15.11 -13.30 -4.16
CA GLN A 5 13.94 -12.89 -3.35
C GLN A 5 14.32 -12.39 -1.95
N THR A 6 15.63 -12.20 -1.69
CA THR A 6 16.13 -11.57 -0.45
C THR A 6 16.06 -10.06 -0.61
N ILE A 7 14.91 -9.47 -0.23
CA ILE A 7 14.62 -8.03 -0.35
C ILE A 7 14.62 -7.31 1.02
N TYR A 8 14.59 -8.04 2.12
CA TYR A 8 14.72 -7.47 3.46
C TYR A 8 16.17 -7.47 3.92
N GLN A 9 16.65 -6.33 4.37
CA GLN A 9 17.97 -6.22 5.02
C GLN A 9 17.87 -6.79 6.44
N SER A 10 17.89 -8.09 6.61
CA SER A 10 18.21 -8.68 7.90
C SER A 10 19.69 -9.07 7.88
N ASN A 11 20.45 -8.66 8.88
CA ASN A 11 21.81 -9.18 9.16
C ASN A 11 21.82 -10.69 9.44
N LYS A 12 20.67 -11.34 9.34
CA LYS A 12 20.41 -12.77 9.41
C LYS A 12 19.96 -13.29 8.04
N ALA A 13 20.62 -12.89 6.95
CA ALA A 13 20.49 -13.62 5.70
C ALA A 13 20.89 -15.07 6.01
N CYS A 14 19.95 -15.98 5.85
CA CYS A 14 20.20 -17.41 6.04
C CYS A 14 21.33 -17.84 5.11
N GLY A 15 22.54 -17.96 5.61
CA GLY A 15 23.73 -18.38 4.89
C GLY A 15 23.73 -19.86 4.44
N ILE A 16 22.53 -20.45 4.28
CA ILE A 16 22.34 -21.86 3.87
C ILE A 16 22.51 -22.04 2.35
N ILE A 17 22.62 -20.96 1.56
CA ILE A 17 22.65 -21.06 0.10
C ILE A 17 24.01 -21.56 -0.43
N GLU A 18 25.07 -21.48 0.36
CA GLU A 18 26.42 -21.91 -0.02
C GLU A 18 27.00 -22.89 1.02
N HIS A 19 26.54 -24.11 1.02
CA HIS A 19 27.16 -25.17 1.80
C HIS A 19 27.67 -26.27 0.87
N LYS A 20 28.91 -26.73 1.10
CA LYS A 20 29.59 -27.71 0.23
C LYS A 20 28.86 -29.06 0.04
N ASN A 21 27.90 -29.35 0.92
CA ASN A 21 27.09 -30.58 0.88
C ASN A 21 25.66 -30.31 0.38
N LEU A 22 25.34 -29.14 -0.20
CA LEU A 22 24.07 -28.85 -0.80
C LEU A 22 24.08 -29.11 -2.30
N GLU A 23 23.11 -29.86 -2.77
CA GLU A 23 22.79 -29.99 -4.19
C GLU A 23 21.77 -28.91 -4.58
N VAL A 24 22.11 -28.15 -5.63
CA VAL A 24 21.23 -27.08 -6.13
C VAL A 24 20.33 -27.65 -7.21
N ILE A 25 19.04 -27.81 -6.91
CA ILE A 25 18.02 -28.20 -7.88
C ILE A 25 17.41 -26.94 -8.47
N LYS A 26 17.69 -26.65 -9.74
CA LYS A 26 17.08 -25.51 -10.47
C LYS A 26 15.68 -25.89 -10.95
N LYS A 27 14.67 -25.12 -10.52
CA LYS A 27 13.29 -25.29 -10.99
C LYS A 27 13.01 -24.28 -12.09
N GLY A 28 12.95 -24.74 -13.34
CA GLY A 28 12.72 -23.91 -14.52
C GLY A 28 11.26 -23.78 -14.95
N ALA A 29 10.31 -24.52 -14.36
CA ALA A 29 8.91 -24.39 -14.70
C ALA A 29 8.26 -23.24 -13.92
N ASN A 30 7.62 -22.31 -14.63
CA ASN A 30 6.87 -21.18 -14.07
C ASN A 30 5.36 -21.42 -14.27
N PHE A 31 4.65 -21.74 -13.17
CA PHE A 31 3.22 -22.00 -13.16
C PHE A 31 2.37 -20.75 -12.88
N ARG A 32 3.01 -19.58 -12.70
CA ARG A 32 2.36 -18.33 -12.34
C ARG A 32 2.14 -17.43 -13.54
N SER A 33 3.22 -17.13 -14.23
CA SER A 33 3.26 -16.00 -15.16
C SER A 33 3.15 -16.46 -16.61
N SER A 34 2.46 -15.65 -17.40
CA SER A 34 2.31 -15.82 -18.84
C SER A 34 3.67 -15.78 -19.59
N PRO A 35 3.73 -16.33 -20.81
CA PRO A 35 4.99 -16.42 -21.58
C PRO A 35 5.75 -15.10 -21.74
N ARG A 36 5.03 -13.99 -22.00
CA ARG A 36 5.67 -12.66 -22.15
C ARG A 36 6.34 -12.18 -20.88
N ILE A 37 5.70 -12.41 -19.72
CA ILE A 37 6.28 -12.06 -18.43
C ILE A 37 7.49 -12.97 -18.12
N VAL A 38 7.38 -14.27 -18.40
CA VAL A 38 8.49 -15.20 -18.22
C VAL A 38 9.68 -14.83 -19.12
N GLN A 39 9.44 -14.38 -20.35
CA GLN A 39 10.50 -13.86 -21.21
C GLN A 39 11.23 -12.68 -20.55
N LEU A 40 10.51 -11.69 -20.05
CA LEU A 40 11.13 -10.57 -19.30
C LEU A 40 11.93 -11.05 -18.09
N LEU A 41 11.39 -12.02 -17.32
CA LEU A 41 12.11 -12.58 -16.16
C LEU A 41 13.40 -13.28 -16.57
N ASN A 42 13.44 -13.96 -17.72
CA ASN A 42 14.63 -14.59 -18.26
C ASN A 42 15.66 -13.55 -18.74
N ASP A 43 15.21 -12.43 -19.31
CA ASP A 43 16.10 -11.33 -19.70
C ASP A 43 16.76 -10.68 -18.47
N ILE A 44 16.01 -10.55 -17.35
CA ILE A 44 16.52 -10.03 -16.10
C ILE A 44 17.44 -11.06 -15.41
N ARG A 45 17.12 -12.36 -15.50
CA ARG A 45 17.77 -13.44 -14.77
C ARG A 45 18.15 -14.62 -15.68
N PRO A 46 19.17 -14.47 -16.53
CA PRO A 46 19.57 -15.49 -17.49
C PRO A 46 20.21 -16.74 -16.86
N ASP A 47 20.66 -16.65 -15.60
CA ASP A 47 21.27 -17.78 -14.86
C ASP A 47 20.25 -18.83 -14.38
N LEU A 48 18.96 -18.50 -14.37
CA LEU A 48 17.86 -19.41 -14.05
C LEU A 48 16.74 -19.26 -15.09
N PRO A 49 16.92 -19.72 -16.32
CA PRO A 49 15.89 -19.62 -17.34
C PRO A 49 14.65 -20.41 -16.95
N GLN A 50 13.50 -19.82 -17.19
CA GLN A 50 12.19 -20.39 -16.86
C GLN A 50 11.38 -20.61 -18.15
N THR A 51 10.46 -21.57 -18.09
CA THR A 51 9.45 -21.82 -19.13
C THR A 51 8.09 -21.68 -18.51
N SER A 52 7.21 -20.88 -19.13
CA SER A 52 5.84 -20.77 -18.68
C SER A 52 5.08 -22.08 -18.86
N ALA A 53 4.37 -22.51 -17.83
CA ALA A 53 3.44 -23.63 -17.93
C ALA A 53 2.02 -23.16 -18.40
N ILE A 54 1.86 -21.86 -18.69
CA ILE A 54 0.63 -21.27 -19.20
C ILE A 54 0.78 -21.13 -20.72
N ASP A 55 -0.08 -21.79 -21.47
CA ASP A 55 -0.05 -21.81 -22.94
C ASP A 55 -1.28 -21.18 -23.61
N ASN A 56 -2.37 -21.01 -22.85
CA ASN A 56 -3.63 -20.48 -23.34
C ASN A 56 -3.71 -18.94 -23.36
N PHE A 57 -2.70 -18.23 -22.84
CA PHE A 57 -2.65 -16.77 -22.81
C PHE A 57 -1.20 -16.28 -22.87
N GLN A 58 -0.86 -15.47 -23.89
CA GLN A 58 0.50 -14.99 -24.10
C GLN A 58 0.96 -13.94 -23.08
N GLY A 59 0.02 -13.17 -22.54
CA GLY A 59 0.31 -12.08 -21.62
C GLY A 59 0.83 -10.83 -22.32
N GLU A 60 1.02 -9.78 -21.52
CA GLU A 60 1.48 -8.49 -22.00
C GLU A 60 2.52 -7.88 -21.05
N VAL A 61 3.49 -7.18 -21.62
CA VAL A 61 4.40 -6.28 -20.91
C VAL A 61 4.37 -4.96 -21.64
N VAL A 62 3.90 -3.92 -20.97
CA VAL A 62 3.67 -2.58 -21.53
C VAL A 62 4.49 -1.56 -20.76
N VAL A 63 5.09 -0.61 -21.48
CA VAL A 63 5.78 0.54 -20.86
C VAL A 63 4.98 1.80 -21.19
N ILE A 64 4.54 2.51 -20.17
CA ILE A 64 3.82 3.76 -20.26
C ILE A 64 4.74 4.86 -19.77
N THR A 65 5.09 5.79 -20.64
CA THR A 65 5.96 6.94 -20.36
C THR A 65 5.15 8.21 -20.17
N CYS A 66 5.79 9.24 -19.66
CA CYS A 66 5.19 10.56 -19.46
C CYS A 66 5.96 11.64 -20.26
N GLU A 67 6.44 11.30 -21.45
CA GLU A 67 7.15 12.25 -22.33
C GLU A 67 6.19 13.28 -22.94
N ASP A 68 4.89 12.95 -23.00
CA ASP A 68 3.80 13.83 -23.44
C ASP A 68 3.45 14.93 -22.41
N TYR A 69 4.05 14.90 -21.22
CA TYR A 69 3.78 15.92 -20.20
C TYR A 69 4.61 17.17 -20.44
N ASP A 70 3.92 18.26 -20.76
CA ASP A 70 4.49 19.59 -21.04
C ASP A 70 4.44 20.57 -19.85
N GLY A 71 3.90 20.13 -18.71
CA GLY A 71 3.84 20.91 -17.47
C GLY A 71 5.16 20.95 -16.69
N GLU A 72 5.16 21.70 -15.61
CA GLU A 72 6.33 21.82 -14.72
C GLU A 72 6.56 20.52 -13.95
N ARG A 73 7.75 19.94 -14.10
CA ARG A 73 8.22 18.80 -13.33
C ARG A 73 8.82 19.24 -12.01
N ARG A 74 8.86 18.36 -11.04
CA ARG A 74 9.45 18.64 -9.72
C ARG A 74 10.91 19.02 -9.82
N THR A 75 11.32 20.01 -9.01
CA THR A 75 12.70 20.54 -8.95
C THR A 75 13.37 20.29 -7.61
N ASP A 76 12.65 19.75 -6.62
CA ASP A 76 13.20 19.42 -5.32
C ASP A 76 14.26 18.30 -5.42
N ARG A 77 15.31 18.42 -4.62
CA ARG A 77 16.55 17.63 -4.70
C ARG A 77 16.33 16.12 -4.84
N ASN A 78 15.32 15.57 -4.18
CA ASN A 78 15.08 14.14 -4.14
C ASN A 78 14.17 13.63 -5.27
N PHE A 79 13.44 14.52 -5.93
CA PHE A 79 12.43 14.20 -6.93
C PHE A 79 12.59 15.00 -8.22
N GLN A 80 13.79 15.52 -8.46
CA GLN A 80 14.07 16.33 -9.65
C GLN A 80 13.73 15.60 -10.95
N GLY A 81 12.91 16.19 -11.79
CA GLY A 81 12.46 15.64 -13.05
C GLY A 81 11.23 14.75 -12.96
N GLU A 82 10.74 14.44 -11.76
CA GLU A 82 9.53 13.65 -11.57
C GLU A 82 8.26 14.45 -11.85
N LEU A 83 7.19 13.78 -12.22
CA LEU A 83 5.87 14.40 -12.31
C LEU A 83 5.39 14.91 -10.94
N PRO A 84 4.55 15.95 -10.90
CA PRO A 84 3.83 16.34 -9.69
C PRO A 84 2.95 15.20 -9.18
N PRO A 85 2.78 15.04 -7.84
CA PRO A 85 1.96 13.96 -7.27
C PRO A 85 0.54 13.89 -7.82
N GLU A 86 -0.09 15.04 -8.03
CA GLU A 86 -1.45 15.12 -8.59
C GLU A 86 -1.52 14.56 -10.02
N GLU A 87 -0.53 14.86 -10.85
CA GLU A 87 -0.47 14.34 -12.21
C GLU A 87 -0.25 12.81 -12.22
N ILE A 88 0.61 12.31 -11.34
CA ILE A 88 0.80 10.86 -11.17
C ILE A 88 -0.53 10.20 -10.79
N LYS A 89 -1.29 10.79 -9.87
CA LYS A 89 -2.59 10.28 -9.43
C LYS A 89 -3.61 10.23 -10.56
N ILE A 90 -3.72 11.32 -11.33
CA ILE A 90 -4.63 11.41 -12.49
C ILE A 90 -4.30 10.31 -13.51
N ARG A 91 -3.02 10.16 -13.87
CA ARG A 91 -2.57 9.17 -14.85
C ARG A 91 -2.75 7.73 -14.34
N LEU A 92 -2.43 7.46 -13.07
CA LEU A 92 -2.64 6.13 -12.47
C LEU A 92 -4.12 5.74 -12.46
N ASN A 93 -5.01 6.66 -12.13
CA ASN A 93 -6.45 6.41 -12.18
C ASN A 93 -6.89 6.07 -13.61
N LYS A 94 -6.47 6.85 -14.60
CA LYS A 94 -6.79 6.61 -16.02
C LYS A 94 -6.27 5.24 -16.48
N ILE A 95 -5.02 4.91 -16.21
CA ILE A 95 -4.42 3.61 -16.56
C ILE A 95 -5.19 2.47 -15.87
N SER A 96 -5.53 2.64 -14.60
CA SER A 96 -6.27 1.62 -13.83
C SER A 96 -7.66 1.39 -14.39
N GLU A 97 -8.36 2.44 -14.80
CA GLU A 97 -9.67 2.35 -15.43
C GLU A 97 -9.58 1.66 -16.80
N GLU A 98 -8.61 2.04 -17.63
CA GLU A 98 -8.37 1.40 -18.93
C GLU A 98 -8.08 -0.10 -18.78
N ILE A 99 -7.26 -0.49 -17.80
CA ILE A 99 -6.99 -1.90 -17.52
C ILE A 99 -8.27 -2.62 -17.12
N LYS A 100 -9.05 -2.06 -16.17
CA LYS A 100 -10.31 -2.67 -15.72
C LYS A 100 -11.33 -2.84 -16.84
N GLN A 101 -11.42 -1.89 -17.76
CA GLN A 101 -12.33 -1.97 -18.91
C GLN A 101 -11.91 -3.04 -19.93
N ASN A 102 -10.61 -3.36 -20.01
CA ASN A 102 -10.04 -4.30 -20.99
C ASN A 102 -9.67 -5.67 -20.37
N THR A 103 -10.08 -5.93 -19.14
CA THR A 103 -9.82 -7.18 -18.41
C THR A 103 -11.12 -7.76 -17.88
N ALA A 104 -11.11 -9.02 -17.44
CA ALA A 104 -12.28 -9.62 -16.83
C ALA A 104 -12.55 -8.99 -15.46
N ASP A 105 -13.82 -8.89 -15.05
CA ASP A 105 -14.22 -8.33 -13.75
C ASP A 105 -13.61 -9.09 -12.57
N SER A 106 -13.29 -10.37 -12.77
CA SER A 106 -12.62 -11.21 -11.78
C SER A 106 -11.10 -11.03 -11.71
N ASP A 107 -10.50 -10.29 -12.66
CA ASP A 107 -9.06 -10.10 -12.70
C ASP A 107 -8.60 -9.12 -11.62
N THR A 108 -7.64 -9.55 -10.84
CA THR A 108 -7.02 -8.71 -9.81
C THR A 108 -6.06 -7.69 -10.41
N LEU A 109 -6.11 -6.45 -9.91
CA LEU A 109 -5.16 -5.38 -10.26
C LEU A 109 -4.43 -4.91 -9.00
N LYS A 110 -3.11 -4.77 -9.09
CA LYS A 110 -2.28 -4.20 -8.01
C LYS A 110 -1.32 -3.15 -8.55
N ILE A 111 -1.20 -2.03 -7.85
CA ILE A 111 -0.24 -0.95 -8.14
C ILE A 111 0.91 -1.03 -7.13
N LEU A 112 2.13 -1.17 -7.62
CA LEU A 112 3.34 -1.29 -6.82
C LEU A 112 4.12 0.02 -6.85
N MET A 113 4.44 0.55 -5.66
CA MET A 113 5.21 1.79 -5.48
C MET A 113 6.36 1.60 -4.50
N ILE A 114 7.48 2.30 -4.74
CA ILE A 114 8.75 2.07 -4.04
C ILE A 114 8.66 2.27 -2.52
N THR A 115 7.98 3.33 -2.06
CA THR A 115 7.98 3.64 -0.63
C THR A 115 6.59 3.95 -0.11
N HIS A 116 6.36 3.53 1.12
CA HIS A 116 5.14 3.86 1.85
C HIS A 116 4.90 5.37 1.96
N LYS A 117 5.98 6.17 2.07
CA LYS A 117 5.87 7.63 2.14
C LYS A 117 5.37 8.27 0.85
N VAL A 118 5.88 7.83 -0.30
CA VAL A 118 5.39 8.30 -1.61
C VAL A 118 3.94 7.88 -1.81
N LEU A 119 3.62 6.65 -1.44
CA LEU A 119 2.27 6.12 -1.48
C LEU A 119 1.32 6.94 -0.58
N ALA A 120 1.72 7.22 0.65
CA ALA A 120 0.93 8.00 1.60
C ALA A 120 0.64 9.42 1.09
N ALA A 121 1.63 10.07 0.47
CA ALA A 121 1.44 11.38 -0.15
C ALA A 121 0.41 11.32 -1.29
N GLN A 122 0.47 10.29 -2.12
CA GLN A 122 -0.47 10.10 -3.24
C GLN A 122 -1.88 9.73 -2.79
N GLN A 123 -1.99 8.91 -1.75
CA GLN A 123 -3.27 8.49 -1.19
C GLN A 123 -3.85 9.51 -0.20
N GLY A 124 -3.11 10.57 0.13
CA GLY A 124 -3.58 11.68 0.96
C GLY A 124 -3.50 11.43 2.47
N TYR A 125 -2.67 10.49 2.95
CA TYR A 125 -2.47 10.24 4.39
C TYR A 125 -1.01 10.47 4.87
N GLU A 126 -0.25 11.31 4.17
CA GLU A 126 1.15 11.59 4.53
C GLU A 126 1.31 12.19 5.92
N ARG A 127 0.39 13.08 6.34
CA ARG A 127 0.46 13.72 7.67
C ARG A 127 0.22 12.68 8.77
N LEU A 128 -0.72 11.77 8.58
CA LEU A 128 -0.95 10.66 9.49
C LEU A 128 0.30 9.77 9.59
N LEU A 129 0.88 9.38 8.45
CA LEU A 129 2.11 8.58 8.42
C LEU A 129 3.26 9.26 9.16
N ASN A 130 3.42 10.57 9.03
CA ASN A 130 4.48 11.32 9.74
C ASN A 130 4.29 11.34 11.27
N ILE A 131 3.04 11.23 11.76
CA ILE A 131 2.75 11.21 13.20
C ILE A 131 2.93 9.80 13.78
N ILE A 132 2.38 8.76 13.15
CA ILE A 132 2.39 7.40 13.69
C ILE A 132 3.53 6.53 13.12
N ASN A 133 4.24 7.05 12.10
CA ASN A 133 5.44 6.45 11.50
C ASN A 133 5.29 4.92 11.28
N ASP A 134 6.14 4.11 11.93
CA ASP A 134 6.10 2.64 11.79
C ASP A 134 4.82 2.00 12.34
N GLY A 135 4.11 2.65 13.25
CA GLY A 135 2.85 2.16 13.83
C GLY A 135 1.74 1.92 12.81
N LEU A 136 1.76 2.61 11.66
CA LEU A 136 0.84 2.34 10.56
C LEU A 136 1.14 0.98 9.92
N ARG A 137 2.41 0.75 9.56
CA ARG A 137 2.85 -0.48 8.89
C ARG A 137 2.69 -1.71 9.77
N ASP A 138 3.05 -1.57 11.03
CA ASP A 138 3.07 -2.67 11.98
C ASP A 138 1.69 -2.88 12.66
N LYS A 139 0.72 -2.00 12.35
CA LYS A 139 -0.65 -2.01 12.91
C LYS A 139 -0.65 -2.01 14.43
N GLU A 140 0.16 -1.14 15.03
CA GLU A 140 0.31 -1.07 16.49
C GLU A 140 -0.36 0.15 17.13
N ASP A 141 -0.73 1.17 16.33
CA ASP A 141 -1.38 2.36 16.88
C ASP A 141 -2.82 2.06 17.32
N PRO A 142 -3.18 2.27 18.60
CA PRO A 142 -4.48 1.88 19.14
C PRO A 142 -5.67 2.68 18.57
N PHE A 143 -5.48 3.94 18.15
CA PHE A 143 -6.54 4.71 17.51
C PHE A 143 -6.78 4.24 16.09
N LEU A 144 -5.70 4.02 15.34
CA LEU A 144 -5.80 3.48 13.99
C LEU A 144 -6.52 2.13 14.00
N LEU A 145 -6.14 1.23 14.92
CA LEU A 145 -6.81 -0.06 15.09
C LEU A 145 -8.29 0.10 15.47
N PHE A 146 -8.61 1.03 16.35
CA PHE A 146 -9.99 1.29 16.73
C PHE A 146 -10.81 1.79 15.54
N PHE A 147 -10.28 2.72 14.75
CA PHE A 147 -10.95 3.17 13.54
C PHE A 147 -11.07 2.04 12.50
N MET A 148 -10.01 1.29 12.26
CA MET A 148 -9.97 0.22 11.27
C MET A 148 -10.85 -0.99 11.63
N ASP A 149 -10.79 -1.45 12.89
CA ASP A 149 -11.43 -2.70 13.30
C ASP A 149 -12.82 -2.49 13.90
N THR A 150 -13.18 -1.25 14.22
CA THR A 150 -14.46 -0.97 14.88
C THR A 150 -15.26 0.10 14.15
N VAL A 151 -14.74 1.33 13.99
CA VAL A 151 -15.53 2.47 13.51
C VAL A 151 -15.91 2.31 12.03
N GLU A 152 -14.93 2.06 11.16
CA GLU A 152 -15.18 1.93 9.72
C GLU A 152 -16.03 0.70 9.37
N PRO A 153 -15.80 -0.50 9.96
CA PRO A 153 -16.70 -1.64 9.74
C PRO A 153 -18.13 -1.37 10.20
N ILE A 154 -18.34 -0.68 11.33
CA ILE A 154 -19.67 -0.31 11.79
C ILE A 154 -20.33 0.69 10.84
N TYR A 155 -19.59 1.73 10.41
CA TYR A 155 -20.09 2.68 9.42
C TYR A 155 -20.51 1.98 8.13
N HIS A 156 -19.64 1.12 7.59
CA HIS A 156 -19.94 0.35 6.39
C HIS A 156 -21.15 -0.58 6.57
N ALA A 157 -21.27 -1.24 7.72
CA ALA A 157 -22.41 -2.10 8.04
C ALA A 157 -23.74 -1.32 8.05
N LEU A 158 -23.74 -0.10 8.58
CA LEU A 158 -24.90 0.78 8.60
C LEU A 158 -25.26 1.29 7.20
N GLU A 159 -24.29 1.70 6.39
CA GLU A 159 -24.49 2.17 5.01
C GLU A 159 -25.06 1.06 4.11
N THR A 160 -24.58 -0.17 4.29
CA THR A 160 -24.97 -1.35 3.46
C THR A 160 -26.12 -2.15 4.08
N LEU A 161 -26.65 -1.74 5.23
CA LEU A 161 -27.66 -2.46 6.01
C LEU A 161 -27.23 -3.91 6.35
N ASN A 162 -25.92 -4.14 6.49
CA ASN A 162 -25.35 -5.44 6.85
C ASN A 162 -25.34 -5.63 8.37
N MET A 163 -26.47 -6.11 8.90
CA MET A 163 -26.65 -6.32 10.34
C MET A 163 -25.71 -7.40 10.89
N GLN A 164 -25.33 -8.39 10.09
CA GLN A 164 -24.39 -9.43 10.54
C GLN A 164 -23.01 -8.80 10.83
N LEU A 165 -22.47 -8.00 9.92
CA LEU A 165 -21.21 -7.29 10.12
C LEU A 165 -21.26 -6.36 11.34
N LEU A 166 -22.38 -5.64 11.53
CA LEU A 166 -22.58 -4.77 12.69
C LEU A 166 -22.47 -5.57 14.01
N PHE A 167 -23.14 -6.71 14.09
CA PHE A 167 -23.16 -7.55 15.31
C PHE A 167 -21.82 -8.20 15.56
N ASP A 168 -21.18 -8.71 14.52
CA ASP A 168 -19.86 -9.33 14.62
C ASP A 168 -18.80 -8.32 15.09
N THR A 169 -18.84 -7.10 14.55
CA THR A 169 -17.91 -6.02 14.95
C THR A 169 -18.15 -5.57 16.40
N LEU A 170 -19.39 -5.50 16.85
CA LEU A 170 -19.73 -5.16 18.22
C LEU A 170 -19.53 -6.32 19.22
N GLY A 171 -19.24 -7.54 18.75
CA GLY A 171 -19.11 -8.73 19.59
C GLY A 171 -20.41 -9.17 20.24
N ILE A 172 -21.56 -8.80 19.68
CA ILE A 172 -22.88 -9.02 20.27
C ILE A 172 -23.57 -10.21 19.61
N LYS A 173 -23.80 -11.29 20.37
CA LYS A 173 -24.46 -12.51 19.85
C LYS A 173 -25.97 -12.37 19.64
N ARG A 174 -26.63 -11.44 20.33
CA ARG A 174 -28.07 -11.18 20.22
C ARG A 174 -28.31 -9.70 20.44
N TYR A 175 -28.45 -8.94 19.39
CA TYR A 175 -28.81 -7.53 19.49
C TYR A 175 -30.32 -7.37 19.48
N PRO A 176 -30.93 -6.82 20.54
CA PRO A 176 -32.35 -6.55 20.54
C PRO A 176 -32.64 -5.17 19.94
N ILE A 177 -32.38 -4.96 18.64
CA ILE A 177 -32.99 -3.80 17.95
C ILE A 177 -34.47 -4.15 17.73
N THR A 178 -35.21 -4.32 18.80
CA THR A 178 -36.63 -4.65 18.79
C THR A 178 -37.51 -3.43 18.84
N LYS A 179 -36.98 -2.33 19.37
CA LYS A 179 -37.77 -1.09 19.56
C LYS A 179 -37.46 -0.08 18.46
N LYS A 180 -38.50 0.63 18.02
CA LYS A 180 -38.38 1.74 17.06
C LYS A 180 -37.41 2.81 17.54
N SER A 181 -37.38 3.12 18.84
CA SER A 181 -36.46 4.08 19.44
C SER A 181 -34.99 3.69 19.36
N GLU A 182 -34.66 2.42 19.33
CA GLU A 182 -33.29 1.94 19.17
C GLU A 182 -32.82 2.07 17.70
N LYS A 183 -33.72 1.76 16.77
CA LYS A 183 -33.44 2.01 15.33
C LYS A 183 -33.18 3.48 15.05
N GLU A 184 -33.95 4.36 15.68
CA GLU A 184 -33.77 5.81 15.53
C GLU A 184 -32.43 6.29 16.08
N LYS A 185 -31.97 5.75 17.21
CA LYS A 185 -30.66 6.07 17.76
C LYS A 185 -29.53 5.69 16.80
N TRP A 186 -29.60 4.51 16.22
CA TRP A 186 -28.60 4.06 15.24
C TRP A 186 -28.62 4.89 13.95
N LYS A 187 -29.80 5.32 13.50
CA LYS A 187 -29.93 6.21 12.35
C LYS A 187 -29.32 7.59 12.63
N ILE A 188 -29.61 8.19 13.78
CA ILE A 188 -29.01 9.46 14.20
C ILE A 188 -27.49 9.32 14.32
N PHE A 189 -27.02 8.23 14.89
CA PHE A 189 -25.59 7.93 14.98
C PHE A 189 -24.94 7.85 13.58
N GLN A 190 -25.54 7.13 12.65
CA GLN A 190 -25.05 7.00 11.28
C GLN A 190 -24.93 8.38 10.59
N GLU A 191 -25.95 9.22 10.72
CA GLU A 191 -25.95 10.57 10.15
C GLU A 191 -24.85 11.45 10.75
N LYS A 192 -24.75 11.48 12.09
CA LYS A 192 -23.68 12.21 12.81
C LYS A 192 -22.29 11.69 12.44
N LEU A 193 -22.12 10.37 12.36
CA LEU A 193 -20.84 9.77 12.01
C LEU A 193 -20.43 10.10 10.56
N ARG A 194 -21.38 10.08 9.63
CA ARG A 194 -21.14 10.50 8.24
C ARG A 194 -20.60 11.93 8.16
N GLU A 195 -21.26 12.88 8.89
CA GLU A 195 -20.82 14.26 8.93
C GLU A 195 -19.45 14.43 9.62
N ALA A 196 -19.18 13.67 10.68
CA ALA A 196 -17.93 13.74 11.42
C ALA A 196 -16.74 13.18 10.62
N ARG A 197 -16.97 12.18 9.76
CA ARG A 197 -15.94 11.58 8.88
C ARG A 197 -15.40 12.57 7.83
N GLU A 198 -16.13 13.63 7.53
CA GLU A 198 -15.68 14.75 6.67
C GLU A 198 -14.91 15.83 7.46
N LYS A 199 -14.72 15.64 8.76
CA LYS A 199 -14.03 16.57 9.65
C LYS A 199 -12.76 15.93 10.22
N ARG A 200 -12.44 16.21 11.48
CA ARG A 200 -11.22 15.71 12.13
C ARG A 200 -11.49 14.39 12.87
N ALA A 201 -10.42 13.69 13.21
CA ALA A 201 -10.50 12.46 14.00
C ALA A 201 -11.21 12.68 15.36
N ILE A 202 -10.97 13.82 16.01
CA ILE A 202 -11.64 14.15 17.28
C ILE A 202 -13.16 14.26 17.11
N ASP A 203 -13.64 14.81 16.00
CA ASP A 203 -15.08 14.97 15.76
C ASP A 203 -15.77 13.60 15.66
N VAL A 204 -15.10 12.58 15.09
CA VAL A 204 -15.58 11.18 15.07
C VAL A 204 -15.62 10.59 16.48
N ILE A 205 -14.59 10.82 17.27
CA ILE A 205 -14.51 10.33 18.66
C ILE A 205 -15.60 10.98 19.52
N GLU A 206 -15.88 12.27 19.31
CA GLU A 206 -16.96 12.99 20.02
C GLU A 206 -18.32 12.38 19.75
N VAL A 207 -18.64 12.05 18.49
CA VAL A 207 -19.89 11.36 18.14
C VAL A 207 -20.02 10.01 18.85
N ILE A 208 -18.93 9.24 18.91
CA ILE A 208 -18.91 7.94 19.59
C ILE A 208 -19.12 8.13 21.11
N ASN A 209 -18.41 9.10 21.69
CA ASN A 209 -18.50 9.37 23.12
C ASN A 209 -19.85 9.95 23.54
N GLU A 210 -20.47 10.78 22.71
CA GLU A 210 -21.80 11.34 22.94
C GLU A 210 -22.92 10.28 22.89
N THR A 211 -22.86 9.42 21.86
CA THR A 211 -23.94 8.46 21.61
C THR A 211 -23.86 7.19 22.44
N LYS A 212 -22.64 6.81 22.90
CA LYS A 212 -22.39 5.60 23.69
C LYS A 212 -22.87 4.29 23.03
N LEU A 213 -23.02 4.27 21.71
CA LEU A 213 -23.46 3.09 20.97
C LEU A 213 -22.31 2.13 20.65
N ILE A 214 -21.11 2.67 20.54
CA ILE A 214 -19.88 1.90 20.35
C ILE A 214 -19.07 1.94 21.65
N PRO A 215 -18.57 0.79 22.15
CA PRO A 215 -17.68 0.76 23.30
C PRO A 215 -16.42 1.56 23.02
N PHE A 216 -16.10 2.54 23.86
CA PHE A 216 -14.89 3.32 23.72
C PHE A 216 -13.76 2.68 24.54
N PRO A 217 -12.61 2.32 23.93
CA PRO A 217 -11.54 1.65 24.64
C PRO A 217 -10.98 2.49 25.78
N PRO A 218 -10.74 1.93 27.00
CA PRO A 218 -10.28 2.71 28.15
C PRO A 218 -8.96 3.48 27.92
N LYS A 219 -8.06 2.94 27.09
CA LYS A 219 -6.81 3.62 26.76
C LYS A 219 -7.07 4.89 25.95
N LEU A 220 -8.02 4.85 25.03
CA LEU A 220 -8.39 5.99 24.19
C LEU A 220 -9.19 7.02 24.98
N ASP A 221 -10.00 6.57 25.95
CA ASP A 221 -10.72 7.44 26.88
C ASP A 221 -9.76 8.32 27.70
N GLY A 222 -8.67 7.77 28.18
CA GLY A 222 -7.61 8.53 28.84
C GLY A 222 -6.99 9.61 27.94
N TRP A 223 -6.76 9.32 26.68
CA TRP A 223 -6.22 10.27 25.70
C TRP A 223 -7.26 11.34 25.28
N TYR A 224 -8.51 10.97 25.18
CA TYR A 224 -9.60 11.90 24.95
C TYR A 224 -9.74 12.93 26.09
N HIS A 225 -9.65 12.48 27.34
CA HIS A 225 -9.62 13.36 28.51
C HIS A 225 -8.38 14.27 28.56
N LEU A 226 -7.20 13.76 28.18
CA LEU A 226 -5.99 14.57 28.05
C LEU A 226 -6.11 15.66 27.01
N TYR A 227 -6.74 15.38 25.88
CA TYR A 227 -7.01 16.37 24.82
C TYR A 227 -7.85 17.52 25.32
N HIS A 228 -8.96 17.25 26.02
CA HIS A 228 -9.88 18.27 26.52
C HIS A 228 -9.36 19.02 27.77
N ASN A 229 -8.52 18.40 28.57
CA ASN A 229 -7.99 18.99 29.79
C ASN A 229 -6.63 19.71 29.60
N ALA A 230 -6.07 19.71 28.42
CA ALA A 230 -4.78 20.33 28.11
C ALA A 230 -4.87 21.87 28.06
N SER A 231 -5.21 22.49 29.19
CA SER A 231 -5.09 23.93 29.37
C SER A 231 -3.64 24.30 29.69
N GLY A 232 -2.86 24.62 28.66
CA GLY A 232 -1.74 25.56 28.79
C GLY A 232 -0.33 25.01 28.91
N THR A 233 -0.07 23.71 29.09
CA THR A 233 1.32 23.19 29.12
C THR A 233 1.45 21.92 28.27
N ILE A 234 1.92 22.09 27.05
CA ILE A 234 2.11 20.99 26.09
C ILE A 234 3.40 20.24 26.46
N TYR A 235 3.29 19.11 27.15
CA TYR A 235 4.37 18.13 27.19
C TYR A 235 4.50 17.48 25.81
N SER A 236 5.70 17.12 25.38
CA SER A 236 5.97 16.57 24.05
C SER A 236 5.10 15.36 23.64
N SER A 237 4.71 14.53 24.61
CA SER A 237 3.77 13.41 24.38
C SER A 237 2.34 13.86 24.08
N ASN A 238 1.89 14.97 24.64
CA ASN A 238 0.55 15.51 24.40
C ASN A 238 0.45 16.19 23.03
N ALA A 239 1.53 16.78 22.53
CA ALA A 239 1.57 17.40 21.21
C ALA A 239 1.31 16.39 20.07
N SER A 240 1.83 15.17 20.20
CA SER A 240 1.61 14.10 19.21
C SER A 240 0.16 13.62 19.22
N ILE A 241 -0.46 13.48 20.40
CA ILE A 241 -1.87 13.09 20.54
C ILE A 241 -2.77 14.20 19.97
N GLN A 242 -2.48 15.46 20.28
CA GLN A 242 -3.24 16.58 19.75
C GLN A 242 -3.14 16.65 18.24
N ALA A 243 -1.92 16.58 17.68
CA ALA A 243 -1.71 16.58 16.24
C ALA A 243 -2.45 15.42 15.53
N PHE A 244 -2.49 14.25 16.16
CA PHE A 244 -3.22 13.09 15.67
C PHE A 244 -4.74 13.31 15.65
N LEU A 245 -5.31 13.79 16.76
CA LEU A 245 -6.74 13.99 16.91
C LEU A 245 -7.28 15.15 16.04
N GLU A 246 -6.42 16.11 15.69
CA GLU A 246 -6.77 17.24 14.82
C GLU A 246 -6.58 16.94 13.32
N LEU A 247 -6.10 15.75 12.95
CA LEU A 247 -6.00 15.35 11.53
C LEU A 247 -7.39 15.21 10.90
N ASP A 248 -7.46 15.53 9.61
CA ASP A 248 -8.63 15.23 8.80
C ASP A 248 -8.89 13.72 8.81
N TYR A 249 -10.10 13.30 9.14
CA TYR A 249 -10.44 11.89 9.26
C TYR A 249 -10.32 11.13 7.94
N THR A 250 -10.43 11.81 6.81
CA THR A 250 -10.19 11.25 5.47
C THR A 250 -8.80 10.64 5.33
N GLN A 251 -7.79 11.12 6.08
CA GLN A 251 -6.46 10.50 6.09
C GLN A 251 -6.46 9.11 6.73
N PHE A 252 -7.31 8.92 7.75
CA PHE A 252 -7.48 7.59 8.36
C PHE A 252 -8.21 6.64 7.42
N ILE A 253 -9.24 7.11 6.74
CA ILE A 253 -9.97 6.31 5.73
C ILE A 253 -8.99 5.84 4.65
N SER A 254 -8.22 6.74 4.06
CA SER A 254 -7.24 6.41 3.02
C SER A 254 -6.15 5.44 3.52
N ALA A 255 -5.67 5.63 4.75
CA ALA A 255 -4.69 4.73 5.34
C ALA A 255 -5.27 3.34 5.63
N ILE A 256 -6.50 3.27 6.13
CA ILE A 256 -7.22 2.02 6.40
C ILE A 256 -7.47 1.26 5.10
N GLU A 257 -7.93 1.94 4.05
CA GLU A 257 -8.12 1.34 2.72
C GLU A 257 -6.81 0.74 2.19
N PHE A 258 -5.68 1.40 2.42
CA PHE A 258 -4.36 0.86 2.05
C PHE A 258 -3.98 -0.39 2.86
N LEU A 259 -4.40 -0.49 4.12
CA LEU A 259 -4.04 -1.62 5.01
C LEU A 259 -4.86 -2.88 4.76
N TYR A 260 -5.96 -2.81 4.01
CA TYR A 260 -6.73 -3.99 3.64
C TYR A 260 -5.97 -4.84 2.61
N PRO A 261 -6.08 -6.18 2.68
CA PRO A 261 -5.42 -7.09 1.71
C PRO A 261 -5.83 -6.82 0.26
N GLU A 262 -7.08 -6.41 0.06
CA GLU A 262 -7.68 -6.10 -1.25
C GLU A 262 -7.30 -4.72 -1.77
N ALA A 263 -6.53 -3.92 -1.01
CA ALA A 263 -6.12 -2.58 -1.42
C ALA A 263 -5.51 -2.59 -2.82
N LEU A 264 -5.90 -1.62 -3.64
CA LEU A 264 -5.37 -1.47 -5.00
C LEU A 264 -3.86 -1.20 -4.99
N PHE A 265 -3.37 -0.48 -4.00
CA PHE A 265 -1.98 -0.10 -3.84
C PHE A 265 -1.25 -1.03 -2.87
N SER A 266 0.05 -1.25 -3.12
CA SER A 266 0.95 -1.91 -2.19
C SER A 266 2.37 -1.37 -2.35
N THR A 267 3.17 -1.55 -1.30
CA THR A 267 4.62 -1.36 -1.45
C THR A 267 5.22 -2.57 -2.15
N GLU A 268 6.30 -2.35 -2.86
CA GLU A 268 7.05 -3.42 -3.56
C GLU A 268 7.54 -4.52 -2.61
N HIS A 269 7.84 -4.16 -1.37
CA HIS A 269 8.21 -5.13 -0.33
C HIS A 269 7.01 -5.93 0.18
N GLY A 270 5.84 -5.30 0.22
CA GLY A 270 4.60 -5.90 0.74
C GLY A 270 4.06 -7.04 -0.11
N VAL A 271 4.42 -7.10 -1.40
CA VAL A 271 3.90 -8.13 -2.32
C VAL A 271 4.72 -9.40 -2.40
N LYS A 272 5.72 -9.56 -1.55
CA LYS A 272 6.50 -10.80 -1.53
C LYS A 272 5.63 -11.99 -1.13
N GLY A 273 5.54 -12.97 -2.03
CA GLY A 273 4.67 -14.16 -1.83
C GLY A 273 3.31 -14.05 -2.51
N GLU A 274 2.86 -12.84 -2.79
CA GLU A 274 1.58 -12.57 -3.45
C GLU A 274 1.65 -12.73 -4.97
N GLU A 275 0.47 -12.80 -5.61
CA GLU A 275 0.33 -12.85 -7.07
C GLU A 275 -0.97 -12.17 -7.50
N TYR A 276 -0.95 -11.50 -8.67
CA TYR A 276 -2.06 -10.73 -9.19
C TYR A 276 -2.19 -10.95 -10.70
N ASP A 277 -3.39 -10.83 -11.25
CA ASP A 277 -3.56 -10.97 -12.70
C ASP A 277 -2.86 -9.84 -13.46
N ASN A 278 -3.06 -8.61 -13.00
CA ASN A 278 -2.49 -7.41 -13.60
C ASN A 278 -1.70 -6.61 -12.55
N VAL A 279 -0.54 -6.11 -12.92
CA VAL A 279 0.30 -5.30 -12.05
C VAL A 279 0.71 -4.02 -12.78
N ILE A 280 0.52 -2.87 -12.14
CA ILE A 280 1.16 -1.62 -12.52
C ILE A 280 2.36 -1.43 -11.62
N PHE A 281 3.55 -1.42 -12.19
CA PHE A 281 4.79 -1.16 -11.46
C PHE A 281 5.26 0.26 -11.75
N VAL A 282 5.17 1.14 -10.75
CA VAL A 282 5.51 2.54 -10.87
C VAL A 282 7.01 2.72 -10.73
N ILE A 283 7.65 3.18 -11.81
CA ILE A 283 9.06 3.55 -11.84
C ILE A 283 9.16 5.06 -11.62
N SER A 284 9.42 5.45 -10.39
CA SER A 284 9.55 6.83 -9.96
C SER A 284 10.93 7.11 -9.40
N LYS A 285 11.28 8.39 -9.19
CA LYS A 285 12.46 8.75 -8.41
C LYS A 285 12.30 8.17 -7.02
N GLY A 286 13.15 7.20 -6.75
CA GLY A 286 13.09 6.46 -5.52
C GLY A 286 13.73 7.19 -4.36
N TRP A 287 13.48 6.68 -3.22
CA TRP A 287 14.24 6.96 -2.02
C TRP A 287 15.69 6.48 -2.19
N ASN A 288 16.65 7.08 -1.46
CA ASN A 288 18.11 6.86 -1.54
C ASN A 288 18.60 5.41 -1.73
N MET A 289 17.77 4.41 -1.42
CA MET A 289 18.13 3.00 -1.49
C MET A 289 17.66 2.31 -2.78
N TYR A 290 16.62 2.83 -3.45
CA TYR A 290 16.03 2.24 -4.64
C TYR A 290 15.90 3.30 -5.73
N GLN A 291 16.63 3.10 -6.84
CA GLN A 291 16.74 4.01 -7.98
C GLN A 291 16.65 3.18 -9.25
N PHE A 292 15.46 2.71 -9.56
CA PHE A 292 15.26 1.81 -10.70
C PHE A 292 15.64 2.46 -12.03
N GLU A 293 15.37 3.75 -12.18
CA GLU A 293 15.78 4.52 -13.35
C GLU A 293 17.30 4.45 -13.58
N THR A 294 18.09 4.49 -12.51
CA THR A 294 19.55 4.41 -12.56
C THR A 294 20.04 2.98 -12.83
N TYR A 295 19.39 1.97 -12.24
CA TYR A 295 19.87 0.59 -12.29
C TYR A 295 19.25 -0.24 -13.42
N ALA A 296 18.16 0.20 -14.06
CA ALA A 296 17.51 -0.53 -15.15
C ALA A 296 18.47 -0.88 -16.32
N PRO A 297 19.35 0.01 -16.81
CA PRO A 297 20.31 -0.34 -17.85
C PRO A 297 21.31 -1.43 -17.41
N MET A 298 21.66 -1.46 -16.11
CA MET A 298 22.56 -2.49 -15.57
C MET A 298 21.83 -3.82 -15.37
N ILE A 299 20.57 -3.79 -14.95
CA ILE A 299 19.72 -4.99 -14.81
C ILE A 299 19.53 -5.66 -16.17
N THR A 300 19.39 -4.90 -17.24
CA THR A 300 19.25 -5.40 -18.61
C THR A 300 20.57 -5.69 -19.31
N GLY A 301 21.70 -5.55 -18.63
CA GLY A 301 23.04 -5.80 -19.18
C GLY A 301 23.52 -4.75 -20.20
N LYS A 302 22.81 -3.62 -20.34
CA LYS A 302 23.19 -2.54 -21.26
C LYS A 302 24.27 -1.61 -20.69
N ALA A 303 24.51 -1.65 -19.39
CA ALA A 303 25.55 -0.88 -18.71
C ALA A 303 26.28 -1.73 -17.67
N SER A 304 27.55 -1.40 -17.44
CA SER A 304 28.38 -2.05 -16.41
C SER A 304 28.05 -1.47 -15.02
N ILE A 305 28.18 -2.30 -13.99
CA ILE A 305 27.99 -1.88 -12.61
C ILE A 305 29.20 -1.04 -12.16
N PRO A 306 29.01 0.19 -11.69
CA PRO A 306 30.13 1.02 -11.21
C PRO A 306 30.82 0.39 -9.99
N SER A 307 32.14 0.62 -9.88
CA SER A 307 32.92 0.14 -8.73
C SER A 307 32.30 0.62 -7.40
N GLY A 308 32.21 -0.31 -6.44
CA GLY A 308 31.63 -0.04 -5.13
C GLY A 308 30.08 0.05 -5.08
N LYS A 309 29.36 -0.17 -6.19
CA LYS A 309 27.89 -0.12 -6.26
C LYS A 309 27.23 -1.50 -6.31
N GLN A 310 28.00 -2.58 -6.20
CA GLN A 310 27.48 -3.96 -6.31
C GLN A 310 26.31 -4.24 -5.34
N ILE A 311 26.46 -3.91 -4.06
CA ILE A 311 25.40 -4.14 -3.05
C ILE A 311 24.13 -3.36 -3.37
N SER A 312 24.27 -2.09 -3.79
CA SER A 312 23.14 -1.27 -4.18
C SER A 312 22.45 -1.80 -5.44
N PHE A 313 23.24 -2.24 -6.43
CA PHE A 313 22.73 -2.89 -7.63
C PHE A 313 21.94 -4.15 -7.29
N GLU A 314 22.50 -5.08 -6.52
CA GLU A 314 21.84 -6.34 -6.15
C GLU A 314 20.52 -6.09 -5.42
N ARG A 315 20.49 -5.11 -4.53
CA ARG A 315 19.26 -4.69 -3.83
C ARG A 315 18.19 -4.23 -4.81
N ASN A 316 18.54 -3.33 -5.72
CA ASN A 316 17.62 -2.81 -6.73
C ASN A 316 17.16 -3.92 -7.68
N ARG A 317 18.07 -4.72 -8.21
CA ARG A 317 17.78 -5.85 -9.06
C ARG A 317 16.84 -6.86 -8.42
N ASN A 318 17.10 -7.23 -7.17
CA ASN A 318 16.29 -8.22 -6.46
C ASN A 318 14.86 -7.74 -6.28
N LEU A 319 14.67 -6.48 -5.85
CA LEU A 319 13.32 -5.91 -5.68
C LEU A 319 12.62 -5.77 -7.03
N PHE A 320 13.31 -5.27 -8.05
CA PHE A 320 12.79 -5.19 -9.41
C PHE A 320 12.31 -6.56 -9.93
N TYR A 321 13.14 -7.59 -9.77
CA TYR A 321 12.78 -8.97 -10.13
C TYR A 321 11.56 -9.48 -9.35
N VAL A 322 11.47 -9.21 -8.05
CA VAL A 322 10.31 -9.57 -7.24
C VAL A 322 9.06 -8.91 -7.80
N CYS A 323 9.07 -7.62 -8.08
CA CYS A 323 7.92 -6.89 -8.63
C CYS A 323 7.50 -7.45 -9.99
N CYS A 324 8.46 -7.66 -10.91
CA CYS A 324 8.20 -8.23 -12.24
C CYS A 324 7.68 -9.67 -12.19
N SER A 325 7.92 -10.40 -11.10
CA SER A 325 7.46 -11.79 -10.93
C SER A 325 6.09 -11.92 -10.25
N ARG A 326 5.41 -10.81 -9.94
CA ARG A 326 4.08 -10.84 -9.29
C ARG A 326 2.92 -11.00 -10.26
N PRO A 327 2.95 -10.41 -11.47
CA PRO A 327 1.83 -10.54 -12.39
C PRO A 327 1.71 -11.96 -12.97
N ARG A 328 0.46 -12.39 -13.15
CA ARG A 328 0.08 -13.64 -13.83
C ARG A 328 -0.12 -13.40 -15.31
N LYS A 329 -0.83 -12.29 -15.67
CA LYS A 329 -1.30 -12.02 -17.03
C LYS A 329 -0.60 -10.82 -17.67
N ARG A 330 -0.58 -9.65 -16.99
CA ARG A 330 -0.11 -8.40 -17.59
C ARG A 330 0.74 -7.59 -16.61
N LEU A 331 1.82 -7.02 -17.13
CA LEU A 331 2.71 -6.10 -16.40
C LEU A 331 2.75 -4.76 -17.14
N PHE A 332 2.41 -3.70 -16.43
CA PHE A 332 2.50 -2.33 -16.92
C PHE A 332 3.58 -1.59 -16.12
N PHE A 333 4.63 -1.14 -16.79
CA PHE A 333 5.57 -0.20 -16.21
C PHE A 333 5.03 1.21 -16.42
N PHE A 334 4.79 1.93 -15.36
CA PHE A 334 4.43 3.33 -15.41
C PHE A 334 5.64 4.16 -14.99
N VAL A 335 6.28 4.84 -15.96
CA VAL A 335 7.52 5.58 -15.75
C VAL A 335 7.20 7.07 -15.61
N THR A 336 7.42 7.63 -14.40
CA THR A 336 7.04 9.00 -14.06
C THR A 336 8.18 10.01 -14.27
N VAL A 337 9.39 9.51 -14.53
CA VAL A 337 10.59 10.30 -14.83
C VAL A 337 10.89 10.30 -16.33
N PRO A 338 11.60 11.29 -16.88
CA PRO A 338 12.07 11.22 -18.26
C PRO A 338 12.94 9.99 -18.50
N ILE A 339 12.84 9.41 -19.68
CA ILE A 339 13.71 8.32 -20.14
C ILE A 339 14.75 8.96 -21.07
N ASP A 340 16.01 9.01 -20.63
CA ASP A 340 17.14 9.46 -21.43
C ASP A 340 17.64 8.40 -22.41
#